data_4882788a64a12b18883bd7ce508aeee6
#
_entry.id   4882788a64a12b18883bd7ce508aeee6
#
_cell.length_a   1.000
_cell.length_b   1.000
_cell.length_c   1.000
_cell.angle_alpha   90.00
_cell.angle_beta   90.00
_cell.angle_gamma   90.00
#
_symmetry.space_group_name_H-M   'P 1'
#
loop_
_entity.id
_entity.type
_entity.pdbx_description
1 polymer ?
#
loop_
_entity_poly.entity_id
_entity_poly.type
_entity_poly.pdbx_seq_one_letter_code
_entity_poly.pdbx_strand_id
1 'polypeptide(L)'
;MSFRLLPGSLVGRVFALYTVVLAGFVLAGLGLFYRYQFTVELEEAQLRAETLSAVVLPTIADSAVIGDYDTIRRTLERAVYHSSFSSASFIDLRGGLVRAPHADAPPVNAPDWLVRTVAERLYDTNQTIGVGGRDYGVLRLSFAPERIAGSLWAQTRIAIVLALASLAGGLVLIRFPLVHWLGN
;
A
#
# COMPACT_ATOMS: atom_id res chain seq x y z
N MET A 1 -24.41 26.47 -28.47
CA MET A 1 -24.94 25.21 -27.92
C MET A 1 -25.19 25.44 -26.44
N SER A 2 -26.43 25.75 -26.04
CA SER A 2 -26.80 25.96 -24.63
C SER A 2 -27.11 24.60 -24.00
N PHE A 3 -26.20 24.10 -23.16
CA PHE A 3 -26.44 22.95 -22.34
C PHE A 3 -27.55 23.27 -21.32
N ARG A 4 -28.79 22.89 -21.60
CA ARG A 4 -29.86 22.83 -20.60
C ARG A 4 -29.63 21.61 -19.72
N LEU A 5 -28.71 21.72 -18.75
CA LEU A 5 -28.37 20.67 -17.78
C LEU A 5 -29.41 20.48 -16.67
N LEU A 6 -30.47 21.31 -16.63
CA LEU A 6 -31.47 21.24 -15.57
C LEU A 6 -32.82 20.75 -16.15
N PRO A 7 -33.36 19.63 -15.58
CA PRO A 7 -34.69 19.15 -15.97
C PRO A 7 -35.77 20.21 -15.65
N GLY A 8 -36.73 20.35 -16.52
CA GLY A 8 -37.78 21.38 -16.43
C GLY A 8 -38.80 21.19 -15.29
N SER A 9 -38.82 20.03 -14.66
CA SER A 9 -39.70 19.72 -13.51
C SER A 9 -39.01 19.96 -12.18
N LEU A 10 -39.77 20.39 -11.17
CA LEU A 10 -39.27 20.62 -9.81
C LEU A 10 -38.66 19.34 -9.21
N VAL A 11 -39.29 18.20 -9.46
CA VAL A 11 -38.83 16.86 -9.04
C VAL A 11 -37.47 16.54 -9.67
N GLY A 12 -37.28 16.86 -10.96
CA GLY A 12 -36.02 16.65 -11.65
C GLY A 12 -34.88 17.51 -11.08
N ARG A 13 -35.16 18.75 -10.69
CA ARG A 13 -34.17 19.65 -10.06
C ARG A 13 -33.73 19.14 -8.68
N VAL A 14 -34.67 18.69 -7.86
CA VAL A 14 -34.38 18.09 -6.56
C VAL A 14 -33.56 16.82 -6.69
N PHE A 15 -33.95 15.95 -7.63
CA PHE A 15 -33.20 14.72 -7.91
C PHE A 15 -31.75 15.00 -8.40
N ALA A 16 -31.59 15.98 -9.30
CA ALA A 16 -30.28 16.38 -9.79
C ALA A 16 -29.39 16.93 -8.65
N LEU A 17 -29.94 17.81 -7.80
CA LEU A 17 -29.22 18.35 -6.65
C LEU A 17 -28.79 17.24 -5.69
N TYR A 18 -29.70 16.32 -5.37
CA TYR A 18 -29.39 15.18 -4.51
C TYR A 18 -28.29 14.29 -5.12
N THR A 19 -28.36 14.02 -6.42
CA THR A 19 -27.34 13.21 -7.12
C THR A 19 -25.95 13.86 -7.03
N VAL A 20 -25.89 15.19 -7.22
CA VAL A 20 -24.61 15.93 -7.12
C VAL A 20 -24.07 15.88 -5.68
N VAL A 21 -24.91 16.10 -4.69
CA VAL A 21 -24.51 16.05 -3.28
C VAL A 21 -24.05 14.64 -2.90
N LEU A 22 -24.81 13.61 -3.27
CA LEU A 22 -24.46 12.22 -3.01
C LEU A 22 -23.14 11.83 -3.67
N ALA A 23 -22.96 12.18 -4.96
CA ALA A 23 -21.73 11.92 -5.69
C ALA A 23 -20.54 12.65 -5.05
N GLY A 24 -20.72 13.91 -4.64
CA GLY A 24 -19.71 14.68 -3.91
C GLY A 24 -19.29 14.01 -2.60
N PHE A 25 -20.25 13.52 -1.83
CA PHE A 25 -19.99 12.80 -0.57
C PHE A 25 -19.25 11.49 -0.79
N VAL A 26 -19.65 10.71 -1.81
CA VAL A 26 -18.99 9.45 -2.17
C VAL A 26 -17.56 9.69 -2.63
N LEU A 27 -17.33 10.70 -3.48
CA LEU A 27 -15.98 11.06 -3.96
C LEU A 27 -15.07 11.56 -2.82
N ALA A 28 -15.61 12.41 -1.94
CA ALA A 28 -14.87 12.87 -0.77
C ALA A 28 -14.50 11.71 0.17
N GLY A 29 -15.45 10.82 0.45
CA GLY A 29 -15.24 9.63 1.26
C GLY A 29 -14.19 8.69 0.67
N LEU A 30 -14.25 8.46 -0.65
CA LEU A 30 -13.26 7.64 -1.36
C LEU A 30 -11.87 8.28 -1.33
N GLY A 31 -11.78 9.59 -1.51
CA GLY A 31 -10.51 10.33 -1.43
C GLY A 31 -9.87 10.29 -0.04
N LEU A 32 -10.68 10.45 1.01
CA LEU A 32 -10.22 10.33 2.40
C LEU A 32 -9.79 8.90 2.73
N PHE A 33 -10.56 7.90 2.29
CA PHE A 33 -10.22 6.49 2.45
C PHE A 33 -8.89 6.16 1.78
N TYR A 34 -8.70 6.59 0.53
CA TYR A 34 -7.44 6.37 -0.19
C TYR A 34 -6.25 7.00 0.54
N ARG A 35 -6.37 8.25 1.00
CA ARG A 35 -5.30 8.93 1.74
C ARG A 35 -4.98 8.21 3.04
N TYR A 36 -5.99 7.78 3.78
CA TYR A 36 -5.82 7.05 5.03
C TYR A 36 -5.11 5.71 4.80
N GLN A 37 -5.60 4.91 3.87
CA GLN A 37 -5.01 3.61 3.53
C GLN A 37 -3.57 3.73 3.03
N PHE A 38 -3.28 4.74 2.20
CA PHE A 38 -1.94 5.01 1.72
C PHE A 38 -0.96 5.30 2.87
N THR A 39 -1.37 6.13 3.83
CA THR A 39 -0.52 6.45 4.99
C THR A 39 -0.31 5.23 5.88
N VAL A 40 -1.38 4.50 6.19
CA VAL A 40 -1.32 3.30 7.06
C VAL A 40 -0.42 2.21 6.45
N GLU A 41 -0.57 1.91 5.17
CA GLU A 41 0.25 0.87 4.52
C GLU A 41 1.75 1.23 4.50
N LEU A 42 2.08 2.51 4.32
CA LEU A 42 3.47 2.96 4.36
C LEU A 42 4.05 2.88 5.79
N GLU A 43 3.29 3.33 6.79
CA GLU A 43 3.71 3.25 8.20
C GLU A 43 3.86 1.79 8.65
N GLU A 44 2.93 0.92 8.28
CA GLU A 44 3.03 -0.51 8.57
C GLU A 44 4.23 -1.16 7.87
N ALA A 45 4.53 -0.78 6.63
CA ALA A 45 5.70 -1.30 5.93
C ALA A 45 6.99 -0.94 6.65
N GLN A 46 7.13 0.30 7.12
CA GLN A 46 8.29 0.76 7.88
C GLN A 46 8.39 0.07 9.24
N LEU A 47 7.27 -0.04 9.97
CA LEU A 47 7.24 -0.71 11.27
C LEU A 47 7.60 -2.20 11.16
N ARG A 48 7.13 -2.86 10.10
CA ARG A 48 7.51 -4.26 9.80
C ARG A 48 8.99 -4.39 9.51
N ALA A 49 9.60 -3.40 8.82
CA ALA A 49 11.04 -3.38 8.57
C ALA A 49 11.85 -3.26 9.86
N GLU A 50 11.45 -2.36 10.75
CA GLU A 50 12.10 -2.18 12.05
C GLU A 50 11.98 -3.44 12.90
N THR A 51 10.78 -4.03 12.98
CA THR A 51 10.52 -5.25 13.74
C THR A 51 11.33 -6.43 13.18
N LEU A 52 11.35 -6.61 11.87
CA LEU A 52 12.12 -7.67 11.23
C LEU A 52 13.62 -7.48 11.49
N SER A 53 14.11 -6.25 11.35
CA SER A 53 15.51 -5.91 11.64
C SER A 53 15.86 -6.27 13.08
N ALA A 54 15.04 -5.89 14.05
CA ALA A 54 15.26 -6.18 15.46
C ALA A 54 15.35 -7.69 15.76
N VAL A 55 14.57 -8.50 15.03
CA VAL A 55 14.55 -9.97 15.20
C VAL A 55 15.78 -10.63 14.56
N VAL A 56 16.19 -10.19 13.37
CA VAL A 56 17.27 -10.86 12.63
C VAL A 56 18.65 -10.32 12.99
N LEU A 57 18.73 -9.09 13.47
CA LEU A 57 19.98 -8.39 13.75
C LEU A 57 20.91 -9.15 14.71
N PRO A 58 20.45 -9.71 15.84
CA PRO A 58 21.32 -10.45 16.77
C PRO A 58 21.97 -11.67 16.09
N THR A 59 21.19 -12.46 15.36
CA THR A 59 21.69 -13.64 14.66
C THR A 59 22.71 -13.29 13.58
N ILE A 60 22.44 -12.19 12.83
CA ILE A 60 23.39 -11.72 11.80
C ILE A 60 24.64 -11.16 12.45
N ALA A 61 24.52 -10.44 13.56
CA ALA A 61 25.65 -9.89 14.30
C ALA A 61 26.58 -10.99 14.82
N ASP A 62 26.02 -12.01 15.46
CA ASP A 62 26.79 -13.16 15.97
C ASP A 62 27.50 -13.91 14.82
N SER A 63 26.77 -14.14 13.72
CA SER A 63 27.33 -14.81 12.56
C SER A 63 28.39 -13.98 11.84
N ALA A 64 28.25 -12.65 11.82
CA ALA A 64 29.24 -11.74 11.23
C ALA A 64 30.56 -11.73 11.99
N VAL A 65 30.51 -11.84 13.33
CA VAL A 65 31.70 -11.93 14.23
C VAL A 65 32.52 -13.14 13.88
N ILE A 66 31.90 -14.31 13.70
CA ILE A 66 32.60 -15.58 13.38
C ILE A 66 32.82 -15.81 11.89
N GLY A 67 32.27 -14.95 11.02
CA GLY A 67 32.41 -15.07 9.56
C GLY A 67 31.53 -16.15 8.92
N ASP A 68 30.42 -16.55 9.58
CA ASP A 68 29.48 -17.55 9.05
C ASP A 68 28.47 -16.90 8.09
N TYR A 69 28.89 -16.67 6.87
CA TYR A 69 28.08 -16.09 5.81
C TYR A 69 26.93 -16.99 5.34
N ASP A 70 27.01 -18.30 5.56
CA ASP A 70 25.93 -19.23 5.21
C ASP A 70 24.75 -19.09 6.17
N THR A 71 24.99 -18.93 7.44
CA THR A 71 23.93 -18.64 8.42
C THR A 71 23.32 -17.26 8.17
N ILE A 72 24.11 -16.24 7.83
CA ILE A 72 23.62 -14.93 7.42
C ILE A 72 22.67 -15.07 6.23
N ARG A 73 23.09 -15.75 5.17
CA ARG A 73 22.27 -15.94 3.97
C ARG A 73 20.94 -16.62 4.27
N ARG A 74 20.94 -17.73 4.99
CA ARG A 74 19.72 -18.47 5.36
C ARG A 74 18.78 -17.63 6.24
N THR A 75 19.33 -16.82 7.13
CA THR A 75 18.54 -15.90 7.97
C THR A 75 17.87 -14.83 7.14
N LEU A 76 18.61 -14.22 6.19
CA LEU A 76 18.07 -13.22 5.27
C LEU A 76 17.02 -13.82 4.33
N GLU A 77 17.25 -15.02 3.79
CA GLU A 77 16.28 -15.73 2.93
C GLU A 77 14.96 -15.99 3.64
N ARG A 78 15.01 -16.47 4.89
CA ARG A 78 13.80 -16.66 5.71
C ARG A 78 13.10 -15.35 6.03
N ALA A 79 13.85 -14.30 6.32
CA ALA A 79 13.31 -12.98 6.62
C ALA A 79 12.57 -12.37 5.42
N VAL A 80 13.12 -12.52 4.21
CA VAL A 80 12.53 -11.98 2.98
C VAL A 80 11.33 -12.81 2.54
N TYR A 81 11.35 -14.13 2.72
CA TYR A 81 10.32 -15.04 2.21
C TYR A 81 8.90 -14.71 2.71
N HIS A 82 8.76 -14.28 3.96
CA HIS A 82 7.46 -13.94 4.56
C HIS A 82 7.19 -12.44 4.65
N SER A 83 7.92 -11.63 3.89
CA SER A 83 7.86 -10.17 4.02
C SER A 83 7.49 -9.46 2.72
N SER A 84 7.23 -8.15 2.81
CA SER A 84 6.99 -7.25 1.67
C SER A 84 8.29 -6.70 1.07
N PHE A 85 9.45 -7.30 1.40
CA PHE A 85 10.74 -6.88 0.87
C PHE A 85 11.04 -7.54 -0.47
N SER A 86 11.71 -6.81 -1.34
CA SER A 86 12.25 -7.34 -2.60
C SER A 86 13.57 -8.07 -2.38
N SER A 87 14.36 -7.60 -1.43
CA SER A 87 15.63 -8.24 -1.05
C SER A 87 16.09 -7.77 0.32
N ALA A 88 16.86 -8.64 0.98
CA ALA A 88 17.69 -8.28 2.12
C ALA A 88 19.15 -8.54 1.77
N SER A 89 20.04 -7.67 2.18
CA SER A 89 21.47 -7.82 1.95
C SER A 89 22.28 -7.45 3.19
N PHE A 90 23.32 -8.22 3.43
CA PHE A 90 24.37 -7.90 4.39
C PHE A 90 25.61 -7.48 3.62
N ILE A 91 26.12 -6.31 3.92
CA ILE A 91 27.32 -5.72 3.32
C ILE A 91 28.40 -5.71 4.39
N ASP A 92 29.40 -6.57 4.23
CA ASP A 92 30.57 -6.62 5.13
C ASP A 92 31.48 -5.41 4.86
N LEU A 93 32.08 -4.86 5.91
CA LEU A 93 33.09 -3.80 5.79
C LEU A 93 34.35 -4.23 5.01
N ARG A 94 34.56 -5.52 4.82
CA ARG A 94 35.65 -6.09 4.00
C ARG A 94 35.29 -6.20 2.50
N GLY A 95 34.09 -5.73 2.12
CA GLY A 95 33.60 -5.76 0.73
C GLY A 95 32.84 -7.03 0.36
N GLY A 96 32.56 -7.93 1.31
CA GLY A 96 31.69 -9.09 1.12
C GLY A 96 30.22 -8.64 1.01
N LEU A 97 29.47 -9.23 0.08
CA LEU A 97 28.03 -9.00 -0.10
C LEU A 97 27.28 -10.32 -0.04
N VAL A 98 26.42 -10.46 0.95
CA VAL A 98 25.43 -11.56 1.03
C VAL A 98 24.07 -10.99 0.69
N ARG A 99 23.44 -11.45 -0.39
CA ARG A 99 22.13 -10.98 -0.84
C ARG A 99 21.14 -12.14 -0.89
N ALA A 100 19.98 -11.92 -0.31
CA ALA A 100 18.82 -12.79 -0.39
C ALA A 100 17.72 -12.08 -1.19
N PRO A 101 17.55 -12.40 -2.48
CA PRO A 101 16.44 -11.89 -3.28
C PRO A 101 15.16 -12.64 -2.91
N HIS A 102 14.02 -11.99 -3.06
CA HIS A 102 12.73 -12.67 -2.98
C HIS A 102 12.47 -13.40 -4.32
N ALA A 103 12.55 -14.73 -4.28
CA ALA A 103 12.56 -15.55 -5.50
C ALA A 103 11.20 -15.59 -6.25
N ASP A 104 10.07 -15.46 -5.56
CA ASP A 104 8.72 -15.69 -6.12
C ASP A 104 7.75 -14.55 -5.76
N ALA A 105 7.94 -13.38 -6.35
CA ALA A 105 6.91 -12.36 -6.28
C ALA A 105 5.85 -12.63 -7.35
N PRO A 106 4.59 -13.00 -6.99
CA PRO A 106 3.53 -13.08 -7.98
C PRO A 106 3.36 -11.69 -8.64
N PRO A 107 3.06 -11.65 -9.96
CA PRO A 107 2.86 -10.39 -10.66
C PRO A 107 1.71 -9.63 -10.00
N VAL A 108 1.99 -8.45 -9.52
CA VAL A 108 1.00 -7.61 -8.85
C VAL A 108 0.46 -6.62 -9.86
N ASN A 109 -0.85 -6.71 -10.16
CA ASN A 109 -1.54 -5.79 -11.05
C ASN A 109 -1.85 -4.47 -10.32
N ALA A 110 -0.87 -3.58 -10.25
CA ALA A 110 -1.07 -2.20 -9.82
C ALA A 110 -0.77 -1.26 -10.99
N PRO A 111 -1.47 -0.12 -11.09
CA PRO A 111 -1.14 0.90 -12.09
C PRO A 111 0.26 1.49 -11.85
N ASP A 112 1.01 1.76 -12.92
CA ASP A 112 2.38 2.27 -12.85
C ASP A 112 2.52 3.59 -12.07
N TRP A 113 1.50 4.45 -12.14
CA TRP A 113 1.49 5.70 -11.38
C TRP A 113 1.48 5.45 -9.87
N LEU A 114 0.75 4.40 -9.41
CA LEU A 114 0.67 4.05 -7.98
C LEU A 114 1.99 3.44 -7.51
N VAL A 115 2.57 2.54 -8.32
CA VAL A 115 3.89 1.94 -8.03
C VAL A 115 4.95 3.02 -7.87
N ARG A 116 4.99 4.01 -8.78
CA ARG A 116 5.91 5.14 -8.69
C ARG A 116 5.69 5.98 -7.43
N THR A 117 4.43 6.31 -7.12
CA THR A 117 4.10 7.10 -5.93
C THR A 117 4.51 6.40 -4.64
N VAL A 118 4.34 5.07 -4.58
CA VAL A 118 4.80 4.25 -3.44
C VAL A 118 6.32 4.23 -3.38
N ALA A 119 6.99 4.00 -4.51
CA ALA A 119 8.45 3.96 -4.59
C ALA A 119 9.12 5.28 -4.16
N GLU A 120 8.50 6.43 -4.47
CA GLU A 120 9.00 7.75 -4.06
C GLU A 120 8.90 8.02 -2.54
N ARG A 121 8.05 7.25 -1.85
CA ARG A 121 7.79 7.42 -0.41
C ARG A 121 8.44 6.35 0.46
N LEU A 122 8.93 5.27 -0.13
CA LEU A 122 9.60 4.17 0.57
C LEU A 122 11.11 4.29 0.38
N TYR A 123 11.81 4.32 1.51
CA TYR A 123 13.27 4.32 1.51
C TYR A 123 13.80 2.99 2.04
N ASP A 124 14.86 2.48 1.41
CA ASP A 124 15.58 1.31 1.91
C ASP A 124 16.05 1.55 3.35
N THR A 125 15.83 0.56 4.20
CA THR A 125 16.30 0.62 5.58
C THR A 125 17.73 0.09 5.64
N ASN A 126 18.65 0.91 6.13
CA ASN A 126 20.05 0.54 6.35
C ASN A 126 20.32 0.54 7.86
N GLN A 127 20.79 -0.57 8.37
CA GLN A 127 21.10 -0.71 9.80
C GLN A 127 22.52 -1.22 10.00
N THR A 128 23.33 -0.46 10.72
CA THR A 128 24.71 -0.85 11.03
C THR A 128 24.71 -2.00 12.03
N ILE A 129 25.54 -3.00 11.77
CA ILE A 129 25.73 -4.16 12.63
C ILE A 129 27.03 -3.94 13.40
N GLY A 130 26.88 -3.61 14.69
CA GLY A 130 28.00 -3.43 15.60
C GLY A 130 27.93 -4.40 16.79
N VAL A 131 29.05 -4.96 17.17
CA VAL A 131 29.21 -5.85 18.35
C VAL A 131 30.44 -5.41 19.14
N GLY A 132 30.26 -5.19 20.45
CA GLY A 132 31.36 -4.83 21.33
C GLY A 132 32.08 -3.52 20.96
N GLY A 133 31.34 -2.54 20.35
CA GLY A 133 31.91 -1.26 19.93
C GLY A 133 32.67 -1.32 18.59
N ARG A 134 32.58 -2.43 17.87
CA ARG A 134 33.19 -2.62 16.54
C ARG A 134 32.10 -2.86 15.50
N ASP A 135 32.18 -2.15 14.37
CA ASP A 135 31.28 -2.36 13.25
C ASP A 135 31.75 -3.56 12.41
N TYR A 136 30.78 -4.39 11.98
CA TYR A 136 31.03 -5.57 11.16
C TYR A 136 30.42 -5.44 9.76
N GLY A 137 29.39 -4.61 9.60
CA GLY A 137 28.74 -4.42 8.32
C GLY A 137 27.44 -3.65 8.41
N VAL A 138 26.68 -3.68 7.33
CA VAL A 138 25.38 -3.02 7.20
C VAL A 138 24.35 -4.02 6.70
N LEU A 139 23.23 -4.12 7.43
CA LEU A 139 22.03 -4.80 6.97
C LEU A 139 21.20 -3.80 6.15
N ARG A 140 20.94 -4.13 4.89
CA ARG A 140 20.08 -3.36 4.00
C ARG A 140 18.84 -4.15 3.65
N LEU A 141 17.67 -3.57 3.91
CA LEU A 141 16.38 -4.09 3.53
C LEU A 141 15.79 -3.20 2.44
N SER A 142 15.52 -3.78 1.27
CA SER A 142 14.93 -3.09 0.13
C SER A 142 13.47 -3.50 0.00
N PHE A 143 12.57 -2.51 -0.09
CA PHE A 143 11.14 -2.76 -0.25
C PHE A 143 10.79 -3.16 -1.68
N ALA A 144 9.64 -3.85 -1.82
CA ALA A 144 9.01 -4.14 -3.10
C ALA A 144 7.80 -3.18 -3.28
N PRO A 145 7.99 -2.00 -3.90
CA PRO A 145 6.91 -1.03 -4.08
C PRO A 145 5.72 -1.61 -4.87
N GLU A 146 5.98 -2.56 -5.76
CA GLU A 146 4.95 -3.25 -6.54
C GLU A 146 3.98 -4.03 -5.67
N ARG A 147 4.46 -4.68 -4.61
CA ARG A 147 3.63 -5.45 -3.68
C ARG A 147 2.73 -4.55 -2.84
N ILE A 148 3.31 -3.48 -2.30
CA ILE A 148 2.59 -2.50 -1.49
C ILE A 148 1.56 -1.76 -2.34
N ALA A 149 1.94 -1.34 -3.55
CA ALA A 149 1.01 -0.76 -4.51
C ALA A 149 -0.11 -1.72 -4.90
N GLY A 150 0.18 -3.01 -5.01
CA GLY A 150 -0.81 -4.04 -5.32
C GLY A 150 -1.83 -4.25 -4.22
N SER A 151 -1.40 -4.32 -2.97
CA SER A 151 -2.28 -4.37 -1.80
C SER A 151 -3.20 -3.15 -1.76
N LEU A 152 -2.63 -1.95 -1.86
CA LEU A 152 -3.38 -0.69 -1.93
C LEU A 152 -4.39 -0.67 -3.09
N TRP A 153 -3.98 -1.14 -4.26
CA TRP A 153 -4.86 -1.17 -5.44
C TRP A 153 -6.02 -2.13 -5.27
N ALA A 154 -5.78 -3.32 -4.71
CA ALA A 154 -6.83 -4.29 -4.44
C ALA A 154 -7.88 -3.72 -3.48
N GLN A 155 -7.46 -3.09 -2.38
CA GLN A 155 -8.36 -2.46 -1.41
C GLN A 155 -9.11 -1.26 -2.01
N THR A 156 -8.41 -0.40 -2.76
CA THR A 156 -9.00 0.75 -3.46
C THR A 156 -10.05 0.30 -4.47
N ARG A 157 -9.80 -0.77 -5.22
CA ARG A 157 -10.75 -1.33 -6.19
C ARG A 157 -12.03 -1.81 -5.53
N ILE A 158 -11.93 -2.49 -4.39
CA ILE A 158 -13.10 -2.93 -3.60
C ILE A 158 -13.87 -1.70 -3.11
N ALA A 159 -13.18 -0.69 -2.59
CA ALA A 159 -13.81 0.55 -2.12
C ALA A 159 -14.55 1.28 -3.26
N ILE A 160 -13.98 1.34 -4.46
CA ILE A 160 -14.62 1.93 -5.65
C ILE A 160 -15.90 1.16 -6.01
N VAL A 161 -15.85 -0.18 -6.04
CA VAL A 161 -17.04 -1.01 -6.36
C VAL A 161 -18.13 -0.79 -5.34
N LEU A 162 -17.81 -0.77 -4.04
CA LEU A 162 -18.77 -0.50 -2.96
C LEU A 162 -19.35 0.92 -3.06
N ALA A 163 -18.52 1.91 -3.38
CA ALA A 163 -18.94 3.29 -3.57
C ALA A 163 -19.92 3.42 -4.75
N LEU A 164 -19.64 2.78 -5.88
CA LEU A 164 -20.53 2.75 -7.03
C LEU A 164 -21.85 2.02 -6.74
N ALA A 165 -21.80 0.90 -6.03
CA ALA A 165 -22.99 0.16 -5.61
C ALA A 165 -23.86 1.00 -4.64
N SER A 166 -23.23 1.70 -3.70
CA SER A 166 -23.90 2.62 -2.77
C SER A 166 -24.56 3.79 -3.50
N LEU A 167 -23.83 4.38 -4.47
CA LEU A 167 -24.37 5.47 -5.31
C LEU A 167 -25.59 5.00 -6.11
N ALA A 168 -25.47 3.86 -6.79
CA ALA A 168 -26.55 3.28 -7.57
C ALA A 168 -27.78 2.95 -6.70
N GLY A 169 -27.55 2.30 -5.55
CA GLY A 169 -28.60 1.98 -4.57
C GLY A 169 -29.28 3.23 -4.03
N GLY A 170 -28.53 4.27 -3.66
CA GLY A 170 -29.07 5.55 -3.20
C GLY A 170 -29.94 6.25 -4.25
N LEU A 171 -29.50 6.23 -5.51
CA LEU A 171 -30.27 6.82 -6.62
C LEU A 171 -31.57 6.05 -6.87
N VAL A 172 -31.55 4.73 -6.83
CA VAL A 172 -32.74 3.86 -6.99
C VAL A 172 -33.72 4.10 -5.83
N LEU A 173 -33.24 4.10 -4.59
CA LEU A 173 -34.07 4.31 -3.41
C LEU A 173 -34.81 5.64 -3.41
N ILE A 174 -34.21 6.69 -3.97
CA ILE A 174 -34.85 8.01 -4.04
C ILE A 174 -35.76 8.13 -5.26
N ARG A 175 -35.39 7.53 -6.38
CA ARG A 175 -36.22 7.55 -7.58
C ARG A 175 -37.57 6.85 -7.37
N PHE A 176 -37.56 5.74 -6.63
CA PHE A 176 -38.75 4.91 -6.41
C PHE A 176 -39.90 5.69 -5.73
N PRO A 177 -39.72 6.31 -4.54
CA PRO A 177 -40.79 7.09 -3.90
C PRO A 177 -41.14 8.38 -4.66
N LEU A 178 -40.14 9.06 -5.29
CA LEU A 178 -40.40 10.29 -6.04
C LEU A 178 -41.30 10.05 -7.25
N VAL A 179 -41.11 8.95 -7.97
CA VAL A 179 -41.95 8.59 -9.12
C VAL A 179 -43.32 8.09 -8.67
N HIS A 180 -43.39 7.36 -7.54
CA HIS A 180 -44.62 6.73 -7.08
C HIS A 180 -45.55 7.68 -6.29
N TRP A 181 -44.98 8.67 -5.58
CA TRP A 181 -45.75 9.61 -4.75
C TRP A 181 -46.06 10.96 -5.42
N LEU A 182 -45.23 11.41 -6.35
CA LEU A 182 -45.45 12.68 -7.07
C LEU A 182 -45.91 12.50 -8.51
N GLY A 183 -46.01 11.27 -8.99
CA GLY A 183 -46.50 10.94 -10.34
C GLY A 183 -47.97 10.56 -10.41
N ASN A 184 -48.75 10.66 -9.29
CA ASN A 184 -50.21 10.51 -9.25
C ASN A 184 -50.87 11.85 -9.01
#